data_5cd594e5c101b022353ba3955bbc4124
#
_entry.id   5cd594e5c101b022353ba3955bbc4124
#
_cell.length_a   1.000
_cell.length_b   1.000
_cell.length_c   1.000
_cell.angle_alpha   90.00
_cell.angle_beta   90.00
_cell.angle_gamma   90.00
#
_symmetry.space_group_name_H-M   'P 1'
#
loop_
_entity.id
_entity.type
_entity.pdbx_description
1 polymer ?
#
loop_
_entity_poly.entity_id
_entity_poly.type
_entity_poly.pdbx_seq_one_letter_code
_entity_poly.pdbx_strand_id
1 'polypeptide(L)'
;MNPISDASFHKLIQILETYFVLNHMFKITLRSRLQETAYKKGSRILNFHEKQQIVWFMLEGLAREIRVNTETFEEKTMWFWSEMSFLYTTPGFFSQQPSECTIEILKDCRMVLMSYKDWTLLKDEFKETEIVTEKIRGTYDKLRQEHIDDIKNLNTVDRYFKHKQFLLQLLGVTKLKYVAEYMSMSADRLGRLRKKY
;
A
#
# COMPACT_ATOMS: atom_id res chain seq x y z
N MET A 1 1.19 -7.20 -19.41
CA MET A 1 -0.05 -7.14 -18.60
C MET A 1 -1.02 -8.15 -19.17
N ASN A 2 -1.60 -8.97 -18.34
CA ASN A 2 -2.51 -10.03 -18.73
C ASN A 2 -3.91 -9.76 -18.14
N PRO A 3 -4.99 -10.29 -18.75
CA PRO A 3 -6.29 -10.30 -18.08
C PRO A 3 -6.19 -10.94 -16.70
N ILE A 4 -7.01 -10.47 -15.75
CA ILE A 4 -7.00 -11.01 -14.39
C ILE A 4 -7.42 -12.50 -14.40
N SER A 5 -6.69 -13.35 -13.67
CA SER A 5 -7.03 -14.77 -13.47
C SER A 5 -8.22 -14.92 -12.52
N ASP A 6 -8.93 -16.06 -12.61
CA ASP A 6 -10.07 -16.37 -11.72
C ASP A 6 -9.67 -16.36 -10.25
N ALA A 7 -8.52 -16.94 -9.92
CA ALA A 7 -8.02 -17.01 -8.55
C ALA A 7 -7.72 -15.62 -7.99
N SER A 8 -7.08 -14.74 -8.78
CA SER A 8 -6.75 -13.37 -8.38
C SER A 8 -8.01 -12.51 -8.24
N PHE A 9 -8.96 -12.67 -9.16
CA PHE A 9 -10.23 -11.98 -9.08
C PHE A 9 -11.04 -12.40 -7.85
N HIS A 10 -11.09 -13.68 -7.53
CA HIS A 10 -11.78 -14.18 -6.35
C HIS A 10 -11.21 -13.58 -5.06
N LYS A 11 -9.86 -13.56 -4.91
CA LYS A 11 -9.19 -12.91 -3.77
C LYS A 11 -9.54 -11.42 -3.65
N LEU A 12 -9.52 -10.69 -4.77
CA LEU A 12 -9.88 -9.27 -4.78
C LEU A 12 -11.33 -9.07 -4.33
N ILE A 13 -12.28 -9.84 -4.89
CA ILE A 13 -13.70 -9.73 -4.54
C ILE A 13 -13.93 -10.05 -3.06
N GLN A 14 -13.30 -11.09 -2.52
CA GLN A 14 -13.38 -11.38 -1.08
C GLN A 14 -13.00 -10.18 -0.21
N ILE A 15 -11.94 -9.46 -0.56
CA ILE A 15 -11.51 -8.26 0.16
C ILE A 15 -12.50 -7.09 -0.06
N LEU A 16 -12.92 -6.84 -1.30
CA LEU A 16 -13.87 -5.76 -1.59
C LEU A 16 -15.20 -5.97 -0.86
N GLU A 17 -15.68 -7.21 -0.76
CA GLU A 17 -16.93 -7.55 -0.06
C GLU A 17 -16.84 -7.44 1.47
N THR A 18 -15.65 -7.32 2.05
CA THR A 18 -15.52 -6.91 3.46
C THR A 18 -15.92 -5.44 3.68
N TYR A 19 -15.83 -4.63 2.63
CA TYR A 19 -16.22 -3.22 2.67
C TYR A 19 -17.68 -3.00 2.28
N PHE A 20 -18.16 -3.68 1.23
CA PHE A 20 -19.53 -3.50 0.72
C PHE A 20 -19.97 -4.71 -0.12
N VAL A 21 -21.24 -5.09 0.00
CA VAL A 21 -21.84 -6.16 -0.81
C VAL A 21 -21.93 -5.71 -2.27
N LEU A 22 -21.28 -6.46 -3.18
CA LEU A 22 -21.19 -6.12 -4.59
C LEU A 22 -22.24 -6.87 -5.41
N ASN A 23 -22.97 -6.14 -6.27
CA ASN A 23 -23.91 -6.78 -7.18
C ASN A 23 -23.18 -7.54 -8.30
N HIS A 24 -23.92 -8.43 -8.98
CA HIS A 24 -23.36 -9.31 -10.00
C HIS A 24 -22.83 -8.54 -11.22
N MET A 25 -23.58 -7.54 -11.71
CA MET A 25 -23.18 -6.73 -12.88
C MET A 25 -21.92 -5.93 -12.60
N PHE A 26 -21.83 -5.33 -11.41
CA PHE A 26 -20.60 -4.66 -10.96
C PHE A 26 -19.39 -5.60 -11.03
N LYS A 27 -19.51 -6.83 -10.51
CA LYS A 27 -18.40 -7.81 -10.54
C LYS A 27 -17.95 -8.15 -11.95
N ILE A 28 -18.90 -8.35 -12.88
CA ILE A 28 -18.59 -8.64 -14.29
C ILE A 28 -17.86 -7.45 -14.93
N THR A 29 -18.41 -6.25 -14.78
CA THR A 29 -17.83 -5.04 -15.37
C THR A 29 -16.46 -4.71 -14.74
N LEU A 30 -16.34 -4.82 -13.42
CA LEU A 30 -15.05 -4.65 -12.72
C LEU A 30 -14.01 -5.61 -13.31
N ARG A 31 -14.35 -6.90 -13.46
CA ARG A 31 -13.42 -7.90 -13.97
C ARG A 31 -12.86 -7.55 -15.34
N SER A 32 -13.69 -7.06 -16.25
CA SER A 32 -13.28 -6.71 -17.62
C SER A 32 -12.29 -5.54 -17.68
N ARG A 33 -12.18 -4.73 -16.61
CA ARG A 33 -11.30 -3.55 -16.51
C ARG A 33 -10.01 -3.82 -15.72
N LEU A 34 -9.86 -5.02 -15.19
CA LEU A 34 -8.72 -5.39 -14.35
C LEU A 34 -7.66 -6.14 -15.16
N GLN A 35 -6.41 -5.88 -14.82
CA GLN A 35 -5.25 -6.57 -15.37
C GLN A 35 -4.40 -7.15 -14.25
N GLU A 36 -3.61 -8.15 -14.56
CA GLU A 36 -2.64 -8.75 -13.63
C GLU A 36 -1.22 -8.57 -14.14
N THR A 37 -0.30 -8.27 -13.23
CA THR A 37 1.12 -8.10 -13.55
C THR A 37 2.00 -8.52 -12.38
N ALA A 38 3.28 -8.72 -12.68
CA ALA A 38 4.31 -8.97 -11.68
C ALA A 38 5.40 -7.89 -11.78
N TYR A 39 5.94 -7.51 -10.63
CA TYR A 39 7.07 -6.60 -10.54
C TYR A 39 8.20 -7.27 -9.76
N LYS A 40 9.43 -6.99 -10.18
CA LYS A 40 10.63 -7.50 -9.51
C LYS A 40 11.04 -6.60 -8.36
N LYS A 41 11.68 -7.21 -7.37
CA LYS A 41 12.34 -6.49 -6.28
C LYS A 41 13.25 -5.39 -6.82
N GLY A 42 13.17 -4.20 -6.22
CA GLY A 42 13.92 -3.01 -6.63
C GLY A 42 13.22 -2.16 -7.70
N SER A 43 12.12 -2.62 -8.30
CA SER A 43 11.34 -1.80 -9.23
C SER A 43 10.69 -0.63 -8.49
N ARG A 44 10.74 0.57 -9.05
CA ARG A 44 9.94 1.74 -8.65
C ARG A 44 8.74 1.80 -9.57
N ILE A 45 7.55 1.59 -9.03
CA ILE A 45 6.29 1.55 -9.81
C ILE A 45 5.55 2.89 -9.81
N LEU A 46 5.96 3.82 -8.96
CA LEU A 46 5.57 5.22 -8.93
C LEU A 46 6.76 6.03 -8.42
N ASN A 47 7.08 7.15 -9.08
CA ASN A 47 8.13 8.04 -8.64
C ASN A 47 7.56 9.33 -8.03
N PHE A 48 8.35 9.97 -7.17
CA PHE A 48 8.10 11.32 -6.67
C PHE A 48 7.84 12.30 -7.84
N HIS A 49 6.85 13.16 -7.70
CA HIS A 49 6.31 14.07 -8.73
C HIS A 49 5.63 13.41 -9.94
N GLU A 50 5.55 12.08 -9.99
CA GLU A 50 4.81 11.38 -11.02
C GLU A 50 3.31 11.38 -10.71
N LYS A 51 2.48 11.54 -11.74
CA LYS A 51 1.02 11.43 -11.62
C LYS A 51 0.62 9.96 -11.58
N GLN A 52 0.02 9.52 -10.48
CA GLN A 52 -0.40 8.13 -10.34
C GLN A 52 -1.62 7.84 -11.24
N GLN A 53 -1.41 7.02 -12.29
CA GLN A 53 -2.45 6.63 -13.24
C GLN A 53 -3.00 5.23 -12.98
N ILE A 54 -2.41 4.49 -12.05
CA ILE A 54 -2.76 3.10 -11.74
C ILE A 54 -2.90 2.97 -10.23
N VAL A 55 -3.97 2.30 -9.79
CA VAL A 55 -4.10 1.74 -8.44
C VAL A 55 -3.82 0.25 -8.51
N TRP A 56 -3.08 -0.25 -7.53
CA TRP A 56 -2.73 -1.66 -7.45
C TRP A 56 -3.39 -2.34 -6.25
N PHE A 57 -3.74 -3.61 -6.42
CA PHE A 57 -4.07 -4.51 -5.32
C PHE A 57 -3.00 -5.58 -5.25
N MET A 58 -2.28 -5.66 -4.14
CA MET A 58 -1.18 -6.60 -3.94
C MET A 58 -1.71 -7.98 -3.57
N LEU A 59 -1.51 -8.95 -4.45
CA LEU A 59 -1.85 -10.35 -4.20
C LEU A 59 -0.78 -11.05 -3.36
N GLU A 60 0.49 -10.75 -3.66
CA GLU A 60 1.68 -11.32 -3.04
C GLU A 60 2.82 -10.32 -3.10
N GLY A 61 3.65 -10.25 -2.07
CA GLY A 61 4.84 -9.42 -2.08
C GLY A 61 4.91 -8.39 -0.96
N LEU A 62 5.80 -7.42 -1.12
CA LEU A 62 6.02 -6.31 -0.21
C LEU A 62 6.50 -5.09 -0.99
N ALA A 63 5.93 -3.94 -0.70
CA ALA A 63 6.40 -2.64 -1.20
C ALA A 63 6.54 -1.64 -0.05
N ARG A 64 7.32 -0.59 -0.28
CA ARG A 64 7.40 0.56 0.63
C ARG A 64 7.03 1.84 -0.09
N GLU A 65 6.47 2.75 0.67
CA GLU A 65 6.27 4.14 0.31
C GLU A 65 7.43 4.97 0.87
N ILE A 66 8.05 5.73 0.00
CA ILE A 66 9.24 6.53 0.30
C ILE A 66 8.85 7.99 0.15
N ARG A 67 9.06 8.79 1.19
CA ARG A 67 9.02 10.24 1.09
C ARG A 67 10.42 10.79 0.87
N VAL A 68 10.53 11.72 -0.06
CA VAL A 68 11.79 12.43 -0.36
C VAL A 68 11.74 13.79 0.33
N ASN A 69 12.76 14.11 1.11
CA ASN A 69 12.96 15.48 1.57
C ASN A 69 13.42 16.33 0.38
N THR A 70 12.68 17.37 0.05
CA THR A 70 12.95 18.22 -1.14
C THR A 70 14.21 19.06 -1.04
N GLU A 71 14.72 19.31 0.17
CA GLU A 71 15.94 20.09 0.41
C GLU A 71 17.20 19.22 0.43
N THR A 72 17.12 18.06 1.13
CA THR A 72 18.28 17.17 1.33
C THR A 72 18.31 15.97 0.39
N PHE A 73 17.23 15.74 -0.36
CA PHE A 73 17.02 14.55 -1.18
C PHE A 73 17.10 13.23 -0.40
N GLU A 74 16.97 13.29 0.91
CA GLU A 74 16.96 12.12 1.77
C GLU A 74 15.66 11.33 1.58
N GLU A 75 15.80 10.03 1.30
CA GLU A 75 14.68 9.10 1.18
C GLU A 75 14.38 8.46 2.54
N LYS A 76 13.11 8.53 2.98
CA LYS A 76 12.64 7.87 4.22
C LYS A 76 11.43 7.00 3.96
N THR A 77 11.44 5.80 4.51
CA THR A 77 10.30 4.88 4.46
C THR A 77 9.19 5.39 5.37
N MET A 78 8.04 5.68 4.79
CA MET A 78 6.87 6.18 5.53
C MET A 78 5.83 5.10 5.77
N TRP A 79 5.72 4.12 4.85
CA TRP A 79 4.70 3.07 4.92
C TRP A 79 5.18 1.79 4.26
N PHE A 80 4.60 0.66 4.69
CA PHE A 80 4.75 -0.63 4.02
C PHE A 80 3.40 -1.11 3.50
N TRP A 81 3.41 -1.62 2.28
CA TRP A 81 2.30 -2.25 1.62
C TRP A 81 2.56 -3.74 1.55
N SER A 82 1.74 -4.53 2.23
CA SER A 82 1.83 -5.99 2.28
C SER A 82 0.75 -6.64 1.41
N GLU A 83 0.70 -7.95 1.43
CA GLU A 83 -0.34 -8.73 0.75
C GLU A 83 -1.75 -8.26 1.15
N MET A 84 -2.68 -8.32 0.21
CA MET A 84 -4.08 -7.88 0.32
C MET A 84 -4.27 -6.38 0.55
N SER A 85 -3.27 -5.56 0.23
CA SER A 85 -3.33 -4.09 0.33
C SER A 85 -3.67 -3.43 -1.00
N PHE A 86 -4.37 -2.28 -0.94
CA PHE A 86 -4.55 -1.37 -2.07
C PHE A 86 -3.49 -0.28 -2.05
N LEU A 87 -2.64 -0.22 -3.10
CA LEU A 87 -1.53 0.73 -3.17
C LEU A 87 -1.95 1.99 -3.92
N TYR A 88 -2.01 3.08 -3.19
CA TYR A 88 -2.22 4.43 -3.72
C TYR A 88 -1.53 5.44 -2.79
N THR A 89 -1.19 6.60 -3.35
CA THR A 89 -0.60 7.72 -2.57
C THR A 89 -1.60 8.84 -2.39
N THR A 90 -1.38 9.67 -1.38
CA THR A 90 -2.14 10.90 -1.12
C THR A 90 -1.14 12.05 -0.89
N PRO A 91 -1.09 13.05 -1.80
CA PRO A 91 -1.78 13.13 -3.07
C PRO A 91 -1.38 12.02 -4.05
N GLY A 92 -2.21 11.74 -5.08
CA GLY A 92 -1.91 10.67 -6.05
C GLY A 92 -3.12 10.23 -6.86
N PHE A 93 -3.46 8.93 -6.81
CA PHE A 93 -4.45 8.34 -7.70
C PHE A 93 -5.81 9.06 -7.70
N PHE A 94 -6.40 9.28 -6.53
CA PHE A 94 -7.75 9.86 -6.45
C PHE A 94 -7.80 11.37 -6.68
N SER A 95 -6.76 12.11 -6.31
CA SER A 95 -6.69 13.56 -6.52
C SER A 95 -6.15 13.94 -7.89
N GLN A 96 -5.49 13.01 -8.58
CA GLN A 96 -4.78 13.24 -9.85
C GLN A 96 -3.72 14.36 -9.77
N GLN A 97 -3.28 14.68 -8.56
CA GLN A 97 -2.12 15.52 -8.32
C GLN A 97 -0.83 14.68 -8.35
N PRO A 98 0.33 15.28 -8.65
CA PRO A 98 1.62 14.60 -8.55
C PRO A 98 1.84 13.99 -7.16
N SER A 99 2.36 12.76 -7.13
CA SER A 99 2.64 12.06 -5.89
C SER A 99 3.81 12.72 -5.14
N GLU A 100 3.68 12.87 -3.83
CA GLU A 100 4.77 13.27 -2.93
C GLU A 100 5.64 12.09 -2.49
N CYS A 101 5.33 10.89 -2.99
CA CYS A 101 5.97 9.66 -2.59
C CYS A 101 6.42 8.83 -3.79
N THR A 102 7.46 8.00 -3.57
CA THR A 102 7.86 6.92 -4.47
C THR A 102 7.37 5.59 -3.89
N ILE A 103 6.89 4.68 -4.75
CA ILE A 103 6.57 3.29 -4.35
C ILE A 103 7.63 2.35 -4.93
N GLU A 104 8.36 1.66 -4.04
CA GLU A 104 9.42 0.70 -4.37
C GLU A 104 9.06 -0.71 -3.93
N ILE A 105 9.29 -1.69 -4.80
CA ILE A 105 9.06 -3.11 -4.54
C ILE A 105 10.23 -3.70 -3.74
N LEU A 106 9.95 -4.29 -2.58
CA LEU A 106 10.96 -4.87 -1.68
C LEU A 106 11.08 -6.40 -1.80
N LYS A 107 10.03 -7.06 -2.27
CA LYS A 107 9.97 -8.49 -2.58
C LYS A 107 9.21 -8.65 -3.89
N ASP A 108 9.66 -9.58 -4.76
CA ASP A 108 8.91 -9.91 -5.99
C ASP A 108 7.42 -10.01 -5.69
N CYS A 109 6.59 -9.36 -6.49
CA CYS A 109 5.17 -9.26 -6.21
C CYS A 109 4.31 -9.59 -7.43
N ARG A 110 3.09 -10.06 -7.16
CA ARG A 110 1.98 -10.11 -8.11
C ARG A 110 0.90 -9.13 -7.68
N MET A 111 0.39 -8.38 -8.64
CA MET A 111 -0.61 -7.34 -8.38
C MET A 111 -1.71 -7.36 -9.44
N VAL A 112 -2.91 -7.07 -8.98
CA VAL A 112 -4.01 -6.64 -9.85
C VAL A 112 -3.93 -5.14 -9.97
N LEU A 113 -4.19 -4.62 -11.16
CA LEU A 113 -4.15 -3.18 -11.42
C LEU A 113 -5.41 -2.72 -12.14
N MET A 114 -5.78 -1.47 -11.87
CA MET A 114 -6.84 -0.75 -12.56
C MET A 114 -6.34 0.65 -12.91
N SER A 115 -6.58 1.08 -14.16
CA SER A 115 -6.25 2.44 -14.59
C SER A 115 -7.21 3.46 -13.99
N TYR A 116 -6.76 4.71 -13.86
CA TYR A 116 -7.62 5.83 -13.44
C TYR A 116 -8.82 6.00 -14.38
N LYS A 117 -8.59 5.84 -15.69
CA LYS A 117 -9.66 5.89 -16.70
C LYS A 117 -10.73 4.83 -16.44
N ASP A 118 -10.32 3.57 -16.20
CA ASP A 118 -11.26 2.48 -15.94
C ASP A 118 -11.99 2.65 -14.61
N TRP A 119 -11.29 3.14 -13.58
CA TRP A 119 -11.90 3.48 -12.29
C TRP A 119 -12.97 4.58 -12.45
N THR A 120 -12.69 5.65 -13.22
CA THR A 120 -13.65 6.73 -13.48
C THR A 120 -14.87 6.21 -14.20
N LEU A 121 -14.70 5.43 -15.28
CA LEU A 121 -15.81 4.81 -15.99
C LEU A 121 -16.66 3.90 -15.11
N LEU A 122 -16.00 3.11 -14.24
CA LEU A 122 -16.71 2.25 -13.31
C LEU A 122 -17.48 3.04 -12.23
N LYS A 123 -16.92 4.17 -11.79
CA LYS A 123 -17.55 5.09 -10.85
C LYS A 123 -18.80 5.75 -11.44
N ASP A 124 -18.74 6.15 -12.70
CA ASP A 124 -19.87 6.77 -13.40
C ASP A 124 -21.02 5.76 -13.61
N GLU A 125 -20.69 4.48 -13.77
CA GLU A 125 -21.65 3.42 -14.03
C GLU A 125 -22.24 2.79 -12.75
N PHE A 126 -21.45 2.68 -11.66
CA PHE A 126 -21.81 1.95 -10.44
C PHE A 126 -21.50 2.75 -9.17
N LYS A 127 -22.51 3.01 -8.37
CA LYS A 127 -22.38 3.67 -7.05
C LYS A 127 -21.49 2.90 -6.07
N GLU A 128 -21.44 1.57 -6.21
CA GLU A 128 -20.57 0.69 -5.42
C GLU A 128 -19.10 1.11 -5.50
N THR A 129 -18.65 1.62 -6.65
CA THR A 129 -17.27 2.07 -6.83
C THR A 129 -16.90 3.16 -5.84
N GLU A 130 -17.75 4.17 -5.69
CA GLU A 130 -17.52 5.28 -4.77
C GLU A 130 -17.59 4.81 -3.32
N ILE A 131 -18.62 4.03 -2.96
CA ILE A 131 -18.81 3.51 -1.59
C ILE A 131 -17.59 2.67 -1.15
N VAL A 132 -17.15 1.75 -2.00
CA VAL A 132 -15.99 0.89 -1.70
C VAL A 132 -14.71 1.72 -1.63
N THR A 133 -14.51 2.65 -2.55
CA THR A 133 -13.34 3.54 -2.57
C THR A 133 -13.24 4.35 -1.27
N GLU A 134 -14.32 4.99 -0.83
CA GLU A 134 -14.31 5.80 0.40
C GLU A 134 -14.08 4.94 1.65
N LYS A 135 -14.63 3.74 1.71
CA LYS A 135 -14.39 2.82 2.83
C LYS A 135 -12.93 2.33 2.86
N ILE A 136 -12.35 2.01 1.71
CA ILE A 136 -10.93 1.66 1.60
C ILE A 136 -10.07 2.84 2.08
N ARG A 137 -10.31 4.04 1.55
CA ARG A 137 -9.57 5.25 1.95
C ARG A 137 -9.67 5.51 3.45
N GLY A 138 -10.88 5.51 3.99
CA GLY A 138 -11.10 5.70 5.44
C GLY A 138 -10.38 4.65 6.30
N THR A 139 -10.30 3.40 5.85
CA THR A 139 -9.54 2.36 6.55
C THR A 139 -8.04 2.70 6.58
N TYR A 140 -7.45 3.07 5.43
CA TYR A 140 -6.02 3.42 5.39
C TYR A 140 -5.71 4.72 6.11
N ASP A 141 -6.58 5.72 6.05
CA ASP A 141 -6.43 6.97 6.79
C ASP A 141 -6.41 6.70 8.30
N LYS A 142 -7.31 5.84 8.79
CA LYS A 142 -7.32 5.40 10.20
C LYS A 142 -6.03 4.68 10.58
N LEU A 143 -5.57 3.71 9.78
CA LEU A 143 -4.32 2.99 10.05
C LEU A 143 -3.10 3.92 10.09
N ARG A 144 -3.03 4.89 9.18
CA ARG A 144 -1.97 5.90 9.15
C ARG A 144 -2.02 6.82 10.38
N GLN A 145 -3.22 7.24 10.76
CA GLN A 145 -3.41 8.07 11.96
C GLN A 145 -3.00 7.30 13.23
N GLU A 146 -3.42 6.05 13.39
CA GLU A 146 -3.01 5.19 14.51
C GLU A 146 -1.48 5.03 14.56
N HIS A 147 -0.83 4.86 13.41
CA HIS A 147 0.64 4.77 13.35
C HIS A 147 1.32 6.08 13.77
N ILE A 148 0.80 7.24 13.32
CA ILE A 148 1.30 8.56 13.73
C ILE A 148 1.12 8.76 15.23
N ASP A 149 -0.01 8.37 15.79
CA ASP A 149 -0.30 8.49 17.22
C ASP A 149 0.63 7.60 18.05
N ASP A 150 0.97 6.40 17.57
CA ASP A 150 1.95 5.54 18.21
C ASP A 150 3.37 6.15 18.20
N ILE A 151 3.74 6.80 17.10
CA ILE A 151 5.03 7.51 17.01
C ILE A 151 5.10 8.68 18.01
N LYS A 152 3.99 9.42 18.19
CA LYS A 152 3.92 10.58 19.06
C LYS A 152 3.80 10.23 20.55
N ASN A 153 3.04 9.20 20.87
CA ASN A 153 2.60 8.94 22.25
C ASN A 153 3.35 7.77 22.92
N LEU A 154 3.95 6.85 22.16
CA LEU A 154 4.66 5.71 22.71
C LEU A 154 6.19 5.94 22.69
N ASN A 155 6.88 5.58 23.78
CA ASN A 155 8.33 5.48 23.75
C ASN A 155 8.78 4.33 22.81
N THR A 156 10.06 4.28 22.48
CA THR A 156 10.59 3.33 21.48
C THR A 156 10.44 1.86 21.88
N VAL A 157 10.40 1.55 23.20
CA VAL A 157 10.26 0.18 23.69
C VAL A 157 8.81 -0.30 23.55
N ASP A 158 7.85 0.50 24.03
CA ASP A 158 6.43 0.18 23.97
C ASP A 158 5.96 0.09 22.51
N ARG A 159 6.42 1.02 21.65
CA ARG A 159 6.15 1.01 20.23
C ARG A 159 6.71 -0.24 19.55
N TYR A 160 7.93 -0.68 19.91
CA TYR A 160 8.48 -1.94 19.41
C TYR A 160 7.62 -3.14 19.81
N PHE A 161 7.20 -3.25 21.06
CA PHE A 161 6.37 -4.36 21.51
C PHE A 161 5.00 -4.38 20.86
N LYS A 162 4.35 -3.23 20.73
CA LYS A 162 3.05 -3.12 20.05
C LYS A 162 3.08 -3.65 18.62
N HIS A 163 4.14 -3.36 17.88
CA HIS A 163 4.28 -3.75 16.47
C HIS A 163 5.18 -4.98 16.25
N LYS A 164 5.67 -5.64 17.30
CA LYS A 164 6.72 -6.68 17.24
C LYS A 164 6.48 -7.73 16.16
N GLN A 165 5.29 -8.30 16.10
CA GLN A 165 4.98 -9.37 15.14
C GLN A 165 5.15 -8.88 13.68
N PHE A 166 4.60 -7.72 13.35
CA PHE A 166 4.73 -7.11 12.03
C PHE A 166 6.18 -6.73 11.71
N LEU A 167 6.91 -6.17 12.67
CA LEU A 167 8.32 -5.81 12.49
C LEU A 167 9.20 -7.03 12.21
N LEU A 168 8.96 -8.16 12.89
CA LEU A 168 9.72 -9.40 12.64
C LEU A 168 9.48 -9.93 11.22
N GLN A 169 8.25 -9.84 10.71
CA GLN A 169 7.93 -10.20 9.32
C GLN A 169 8.68 -9.30 8.34
N LEU A 170 8.67 -7.99 8.55
CA LEU A 170 9.40 -7.03 7.72
C LEU A 170 10.92 -7.27 7.75
N LEU A 171 11.48 -7.49 8.93
CA LEU A 171 12.93 -7.74 9.11
C LEU A 171 13.42 -9.05 8.49
N GLY A 172 12.51 -9.98 8.21
CA GLY A 172 12.82 -11.20 7.46
C GLY A 172 13.02 -10.98 5.96
N VAL A 173 12.52 -9.86 5.40
CA VAL A 173 12.47 -9.63 3.95
C VAL A 173 13.08 -8.29 3.51
N THR A 174 13.29 -7.33 4.43
CA THR A 174 13.81 -6.01 4.07
C THR A 174 14.93 -5.51 5.00
N LYS A 175 15.53 -4.37 4.67
CA LYS A 175 16.64 -3.78 5.42
C LYS A 175 16.19 -3.22 6.76
N LEU A 176 17.00 -3.43 7.81
CA LEU A 176 16.77 -2.86 9.15
C LEU A 176 16.55 -1.34 9.10
N LYS A 177 17.29 -0.62 8.24
CA LYS A 177 17.16 0.83 8.05
C LYS A 177 15.72 1.22 7.70
N TYR A 178 15.08 0.54 6.75
CA TYR A 178 13.73 0.87 6.28
C TYR A 178 12.68 0.67 7.39
N VAL A 179 12.84 -0.40 8.16
CA VAL A 179 11.94 -0.69 9.30
C VAL A 179 12.14 0.34 10.42
N ALA A 180 13.40 0.76 10.67
CA ALA A 180 13.71 1.79 11.65
C ALA A 180 13.13 3.16 11.26
N GLU A 181 13.23 3.53 9.98
CA GLU A 181 12.62 4.75 9.42
C GLU A 181 11.10 4.77 9.64
N TYR A 182 10.41 3.69 9.24
CA TYR A 182 8.97 3.50 9.47
C TYR A 182 8.60 3.66 10.95
N MET A 183 9.40 3.09 11.85
CA MET A 183 9.18 3.16 13.30
C MET A 183 9.66 4.47 13.93
N SER A 184 10.14 5.42 13.13
CA SER A 184 10.70 6.70 13.60
C SER A 184 11.74 6.52 14.74
N MET A 185 12.70 5.61 14.50
CA MET A 185 13.85 5.37 15.40
C MET A 185 15.12 5.09 14.60
N SER A 186 16.28 5.16 15.26
CA SER A 186 17.54 4.80 14.60
C SER A 186 17.64 3.28 14.37
N ALA A 187 18.36 2.88 13.30
CA ALA A 187 18.62 1.48 13.02
C ALA A 187 19.37 0.78 14.16
N ASP A 188 20.30 1.48 14.84
CA ASP A 188 20.99 0.99 16.02
C ASP A 188 20.02 0.73 17.19
N ARG A 189 19.07 1.65 17.46
CA ARG A 189 18.05 1.46 18.49
C ARG A 189 17.17 0.25 18.19
N LEU A 190 16.68 0.11 16.97
CA LEU A 190 15.87 -1.05 16.57
C LEU A 190 16.67 -2.35 16.66
N GLY A 191 17.95 -2.33 16.24
CA GLY A 191 18.85 -3.48 16.34
C GLY A 191 19.06 -3.94 17.79
N ARG A 192 19.25 -2.99 18.72
CA ARG A 192 19.36 -3.31 20.16
C ARG A 192 18.06 -3.88 20.74
N LEU A 193 16.90 -3.32 20.40
CA LEU A 193 15.60 -3.85 20.84
C LEU A 193 15.39 -5.29 20.33
N ARG A 194 15.68 -5.56 19.05
CA ARG A 194 15.58 -6.89 18.44
C ARG A 194 16.49 -7.94 19.13
N LYS A 195 17.69 -7.53 19.56
CA LYS A 195 18.62 -8.44 20.24
C LYS A 195 18.23 -8.74 21.68
N LYS A 196 17.60 -7.75 22.34
CA LYS A 196 17.24 -7.86 23.76
C LYS A 196 15.93 -8.61 23.96
N TYR A 197 15.02 -8.55 23.04
CA TYR A 197 13.63 -9.05 23.12
C TYR A 197 13.25 -9.91 21.93
#